data_99aa9eebb72109b7730e40a506f40c83
#
_entry.id   99aa9eebb72109b7730e40a506f40c83
#
_cell.length_a   1.000
_cell.length_b   1.000
_cell.length_c   1.000
_cell.angle_alpha   90.00
_cell.angle_beta   90.00
_cell.angle_gamma   90.00
#
_symmetry.space_group_name_H-M   'P 1'
#
loop_
_entity.id
_entity.type
_entity.pdbx_description
1 polymer ?
#
loop_
_entity_poly.entity_id
_entity_poly.type
_entity_poly.pdbx_seq_one_letter_code
_entity_poly.pdbx_strand_id
1 'polypeptide(L)'
;MRSGIELRHLRYFLAVVEAQNFTRAAARLGVTQPSVSQQLKDLENRLGTALFSRLGKEARLTDAGSAFRVHAERVLRQLDEAFDSVGTVAELRHGRIEVGVVPALNHAWIPPVIARLALRHPGLVVLVHERPTRAVERGVEQGEFEIGVGLQSRPTPRVQAELLREEPLALVLPEEHALAHRRTIEARDLAELELVLLPESYDLRRAIDAAFASARLRPRIVGELDAVDAILRTVALTGRPTILPRVVLEGRPPLGLVAVPFGAKAPRVSFGVFTRTEPAPSPAAAAFLAALRAHVGSPPDRKRRAAR
;
A
#
# COMPACT_ATOMS: atom_id res chain seq x y z
N MET A 1 -4.84 -6.84 35.77
CA MET A 1 -5.14 -5.64 34.95
C MET A 1 -3.97 -4.67 35.10
N ARG A 2 -3.32 -4.28 33.98
CA ARG A 2 -2.31 -3.21 33.94
C ARG A 2 -3.05 -1.86 34.04
N SER A 3 -3.54 -1.53 35.28
CA SER A 3 -4.38 -0.36 35.53
C SER A 3 -3.55 0.91 35.56
N GLY A 4 -3.99 1.93 34.84
CA GLY A 4 -3.53 3.29 34.94
C GLY A 4 -2.89 3.91 33.71
N ILE A 5 -2.69 3.19 32.57
CA ILE A 5 -2.30 3.84 31.33
C ILE A 5 -3.51 4.57 30.75
N GLU A 6 -3.36 5.87 30.51
CA GLU A 6 -4.41 6.74 29.99
C GLU A 6 -4.12 7.14 28.55
N LEU A 7 -5.14 7.52 27.79
CA LEU A 7 -4.99 7.95 26.38
C LEU A 7 -4.04 9.14 26.23
N ARG A 8 -3.97 10.02 27.22
CA ARG A 8 -3.01 11.13 27.20
C ARG A 8 -1.55 10.66 27.17
N HIS A 9 -1.22 9.54 27.84
CA HIS A 9 0.12 8.96 27.79
C HIS A 9 0.49 8.55 26.36
N LEU A 10 -0.44 7.92 25.62
CA LEU A 10 -0.23 7.52 24.24
C LEU A 10 -0.07 8.73 23.33
N ARG A 11 -0.90 9.77 23.49
CA ARG A 11 -0.81 11.02 22.71
C ARG A 11 0.53 11.73 22.96
N TYR A 12 0.97 11.81 24.20
CA TYR A 12 2.25 12.46 24.53
C TYR A 12 3.44 11.65 23.98
N PHE A 13 3.38 10.33 24.10
CA PHE A 13 4.39 9.44 23.53
C PHE A 13 4.52 9.64 22.03
N LEU A 14 3.43 9.57 21.28
CA LEU A 14 3.45 9.73 19.82
C LEU A 14 3.85 11.14 19.38
N ALA A 15 3.44 12.18 20.11
CA ALA A 15 3.87 13.55 19.83
C ALA A 15 5.39 13.72 19.96
N VAL A 16 6.03 13.04 20.94
CA VAL A 16 7.50 13.07 21.08
C VAL A 16 8.17 12.24 19.99
N VAL A 17 7.59 11.10 19.60
CA VAL A 17 8.07 10.28 18.48
C VAL A 17 8.10 11.08 17.17
N GLU A 18 7.00 11.78 16.83
CA GLU A 18 6.90 12.60 15.62
C GLU A 18 7.83 13.82 15.65
N ALA A 19 7.87 14.51 16.80
CA ALA A 19 8.71 15.70 16.92
C ALA A 19 10.20 15.38 17.07
N GLN A 20 10.56 14.16 17.49
CA GLN A 20 11.91 13.73 17.88
C GLN A 20 12.56 14.65 18.93
N ASN A 21 11.72 15.39 19.67
CA ASN A 21 12.16 16.39 20.63
C ASN A 21 11.04 16.72 21.63
N PHE A 22 11.34 16.64 22.91
CA PHE A 22 10.38 16.86 24.00
C PHE A 22 9.81 18.30 24.02
N THR A 23 10.65 19.30 23.75
CA THR A 23 10.23 20.72 23.74
C THR A 23 9.29 20.99 22.57
N ARG A 24 9.62 20.51 21.38
CA ARG A 24 8.75 20.65 20.20
C ARG A 24 7.43 19.90 20.38
N ALA A 25 7.47 18.70 20.96
CA ALA A 25 6.25 17.96 21.27
C ALA A 25 5.35 18.71 22.25
N ALA A 26 5.92 19.27 23.31
CA ALA A 26 5.20 20.07 24.29
C ALA A 26 4.52 21.30 23.66
N ALA A 27 5.25 22.02 22.77
CA ALA A 27 4.69 23.15 22.04
C ALA A 27 3.50 22.75 21.16
N ARG A 28 3.58 21.61 20.45
CA ARG A 28 2.48 21.07 19.64
C ARG A 28 1.26 20.66 20.45
N LEU A 29 1.49 20.14 21.66
CA LEU A 29 0.43 19.72 22.58
C LEU A 29 -0.18 20.86 23.40
N GLY A 30 0.40 22.08 23.33
CA GLY A 30 -0.03 23.22 24.11
C GLY A 30 0.25 23.08 25.61
N VAL A 31 1.30 22.34 25.99
CA VAL A 31 1.70 22.05 27.38
C VAL A 31 3.18 22.38 27.63
N THR A 32 3.61 22.31 28.88
CA THR A 32 5.01 22.53 29.23
C THR A 32 5.86 21.26 29.00
N GLN A 33 7.14 21.43 28.67
CA GLN A 33 8.06 20.29 28.49
C GLN A 33 8.18 19.41 29.77
N PRO A 34 8.24 19.96 31.00
CA PRO A 34 8.20 19.14 32.23
C PRO A 34 6.95 18.25 32.31
N SER A 35 5.79 18.76 31.87
CA SER A 35 4.54 17.98 31.86
C SER A 35 4.65 16.78 30.93
N VAL A 36 5.17 16.95 29.72
CA VAL A 36 5.38 15.85 28.77
C VAL A 36 6.36 14.83 29.34
N SER A 37 7.49 15.29 29.89
CA SER A 37 8.51 14.41 30.49
C SER A 37 7.97 13.61 31.66
N GLN A 38 7.15 14.25 32.53
CA GLN A 38 6.54 13.56 33.68
C GLN A 38 5.55 12.48 33.23
N GLN A 39 4.69 12.78 32.23
CA GLN A 39 3.72 11.83 31.73
C GLN A 39 4.41 10.63 31.04
N LEU A 40 5.50 10.86 30.32
CA LEU A 40 6.24 9.77 29.69
C LEU A 40 7.01 8.93 30.74
N LYS A 41 7.59 9.56 31.76
CA LYS A 41 8.21 8.83 32.86
C LYS A 41 7.19 7.96 33.63
N ASP A 42 5.96 8.46 33.78
CA ASP A 42 4.88 7.69 34.41
C ASP A 42 4.47 6.50 33.52
N LEU A 43 4.38 6.70 32.20
CA LEU A 43 4.14 5.63 31.22
C LEU A 43 5.24 4.57 31.26
N GLU A 44 6.52 4.96 31.22
CA GLU A 44 7.68 4.05 31.33
C GLU A 44 7.71 3.25 32.64
N ASN A 45 7.41 3.91 33.73
CA ASN A 45 7.30 3.25 35.02
C ASN A 45 6.19 2.19 35.06
N ARG A 46 5.02 2.48 34.46
CA ARG A 46 3.89 1.54 34.38
C ARG A 46 4.17 0.36 33.46
N LEU A 47 4.97 0.59 32.40
CA LEU A 47 5.41 -0.45 31.48
C LEU A 47 6.61 -1.26 32.02
N GLY A 48 7.35 -0.71 33.00
CA GLY A 48 8.55 -1.31 33.54
C GLY A 48 9.75 -1.26 32.61
N THR A 49 9.70 -0.42 31.56
CA THR A 49 10.78 -0.30 30.56
C THR A 49 10.84 1.10 29.99
N ALA A 50 12.05 1.55 29.61
CA ALA A 50 12.23 2.82 28.93
C ALA A 50 11.80 2.72 27.45
N LEU A 51 11.03 3.71 26.98
CA LEU A 51 10.59 3.83 25.58
C LEU A 51 11.50 4.74 24.78
N PHE A 52 12.18 5.68 25.45
CA PHE A 52 13.15 6.57 24.82
C PHE A 52 14.57 6.34 25.37
N SER A 53 15.56 6.45 24.48
CA SER A 53 16.97 6.45 24.88
C SER A 53 17.32 7.77 25.56
N ARG A 54 18.09 7.69 26.65
CA ARG A 54 18.58 8.87 27.39
C ARG A 54 19.88 9.43 26.83
N LEU A 55 20.37 8.91 25.71
CA LEU A 55 21.62 9.33 25.08
C LEU A 55 21.36 10.46 24.08
N GLY A 56 21.78 11.69 24.42
CA GLY A 56 21.77 12.86 23.52
C GLY A 56 20.59 13.82 23.68
N LYS A 57 20.53 14.83 22.79
CA LYS A 57 19.50 15.89 22.76
C LYS A 57 18.23 15.47 21.97
N GLU A 58 18.30 14.39 21.23
CA GLU A 58 17.20 13.86 20.41
C GLU A 58 16.44 12.76 21.16
N ALA A 59 15.13 12.74 21.02
CA ALA A 59 14.27 11.68 21.54
C ALA A 59 14.29 10.48 20.59
N ARG A 60 15.21 9.53 20.82
CA ARG A 60 15.29 8.29 20.04
C ARG A 60 14.55 7.17 20.73
N LEU A 61 13.77 6.40 19.98
CA LEU A 61 13.09 5.22 20.50
C LEU A 61 14.09 4.11 20.86
N THR A 62 13.77 3.39 21.94
CA THR A 62 14.32 2.06 22.21
C THR A 62 13.61 1.01 21.37
N ASP A 63 14.09 -0.25 21.38
CA ASP A 63 13.36 -1.37 20.76
C ASP A 63 11.97 -1.55 21.37
N ALA A 64 11.85 -1.39 22.71
CA ALA A 64 10.57 -1.38 23.40
C ALA A 64 9.68 -0.21 22.97
N GLY A 65 10.27 0.99 22.78
CA GLY A 65 9.58 2.17 22.26
C GLY A 65 9.07 1.96 20.83
N SER A 66 9.88 1.35 19.98
CA SER A 66 9.51 1.03 18.59
C SER A 66 8.35 0.03 18.53
N ALA A 67 8.40 -1.03 19.34
CA ALA A 67 7.30 -1.99 19.48
C ALA A 67 6.03 -1.33 20.04
N PHE A 68 6.18 -0.50 21.09
CA PHE A 68 5.06 0.19 21.72
C PHE A 68 4.39 1.20 20.78
N ARG A 69 5.14 1.89 19.92
CA ARG A 69 4.64 2.85 18.95
C ARG A 69 3.52 2.27 18.11
N VAL A 70 3.73 1.07 17.52
CA VAL A 70 2.73 0.41 16.66
C VAL A 70 1.41 0.20 17.40
N HIS A 71 1.49 -0.20 18.67
CA HIS A 71 0.30 -0.42 19.51
C HIS A 71 -0.36 0.89 19.95
N ALA A 72 0.41 1.92 20.29
CA ALA A 72 -0.11 3.23 20.67
C ALA A 72 -0.88 3.90 19.54
N GLU A 73 -0.31 3.90 18.32
CA GLU A 73 -0.97 4.39 17.11
C GLU A 73 -2.28 3.65 16.83
N ARG A 74 -2.27 2.33 17.03
CA ARG A 74 -3.46 1.50 16.83
C ARG A 74 -4.57 1.79 17.83
N VAL A 75 -4.25 1.98 19.11
CA VAL A 75 -5.25 2.30 20.16
C VAL A 75 -5.90 3.64 19.87
N LEU A 76 -5.14 4.67 19.48
CA LEU A 76 -5.71 5.99 19.17
C LEU A 76 -6.58 5.92 17.91
N ARG A 77 -6.17 5.20 16.86
CA ARG A 77 -7.02 4.98 15.69
C ARG A 77 -8.35 4.30 16.04
N GLN A 78 -8.31 3.23 16.87
CA GLN A 78 -9.53 2.53 17.31
C GLN A 78 -10.46 3.44 18.11
N LEU A 79 -9.91 4.39 18.87
CA LEU A 79 -10.70 5.39 19.55
C LEU A 79 -11.37 6.37 18.58
N ASP A 80 -10.63 6.86 17.59
CA ASP A 80 -11.16 7.76 16.55
C ASP A 80 -12.24 7.03 15.74
N GLU A 81 -12.03 5.78 15.34
CA GLU A 81 -13.03 4.92 14.70
C GLU A 81 -14.31 4.76 15.56
N ALA A 82 -14.14 4.62 16.87
CA ALA A 82 -15.29 4.53 17.80
C ALA A 82 -16.10 5.83 17.84
N PHE A 83 -15.45 6.98 17.84
CA PHE A 83 -16.14 8.28 17.76
C PHE A 83 -16.84 8.45 16.41
N ASP A 84 -16.20 8.11 15.30
CA ASP A 84 -16.78 8.18 13.96
C ASP A 84 -17.99 7.25 13.82
N SER A 85 -17.98 6.09 14.48
CA SER A 85 -19.10 5.12 14.46
C SER A 85 -20.35 5.60 15.19
N VAL A 86 -20.22 6.50 16.18
CA VAL A 86 -21.32 7.07 16.95
C VAL A 86 -21.91 8.31 16.27
N GLY A 87 -21.13 9.01 15.40
CA GLY A 87 -21.58 10.10 14.58
C GLY A 87 -22.37 9.60 13.37
N THR A 88 -23.68 9.67 13.45
CA THR A 88 -24.72 9.40 12.42
C THR A 88 -24.29 8.76 11.11
N VAL A 89 -24.78 7.55 10.90
CA VAL A 89 -24.69 6.64 9.76
C VAL A 89 -25.05 7.26 8.37
N ALA A 90 -25.46 8.51 8.27
CA ALA A 90 -26.01 9.11 7.05
C ALA A 90 -25.07 10.00 6.24
N GLU A 91 -24.03 10.59 6.83
CA GLU A 91 -23.11 11.48 6.09
C GLU A 91 -21.68 11.28 6.60
N LEU A 92 -20.81 10.68 5.77
CA LEU A 92 -19.35 10.69 5.95
C LEU A 92 -18.82 12.13 5.78
N ARG A 93 -19.18 13.02 6.72
CA ARG A 93 -18.73 14.42 6.69
C ARG A 93 -17.28 14.57 7.10
N HIS A 94 -16.77 13.66 7.94
CA HIS A 94 -15.39 13.60 8.39
C HIS A 94 -15.05 12.14 8.61
N GLY A 95 -13.88 11.74 8.17
CA GLY A 95 -13.37 10.40 8.37
C GLY A 95 -11.93 10.29 7.86
N ARG A 96 -11.20 9.32 8.36
CA ARG A 96 -9.83 9.02 7.93
C ARG A 96 -9.71 7.54 7.68
N ILE A 97 -9.06 7.16 6.58
CA ILE A 97 -8.76 5.77 6.26
C ILE A 97 -7.29 5.62 5.84
N GLU A 98 -6.63 4.60 6.37
CA GLU A 98 -5.29 4.20 5.99
C GLU A 98 -5.38 3.01 5.03
N VAL A 99 -4.79 3.15 3.84
CA VAL A 99 -4.83 2.16 2.77
C VAL A 99 -3.41 1.76 2.39
N GLY A 100 -3.09 0.47 2.51
CA GLY A 100 -1.86 -0.10 1.98
C GLY A 100 -2.07 -0.56 0.53
N VAL A 101 -1.15 -0.24 -0.39
CA VAL A 101 -1.31 -0.57 -1.81
C VAL A 101 0.03 -0.90 -2.47
N VAL A 102 0.01 -1.79 -3.47
CA VAL A 102 1.20 -2.07 -4.29
C VAL A 102 1.40 -1.01 -5.38
N PRO A 103 2.66 -0.74 -5.82
CA PRO A 103 2.97 0.35 -6.75
C PRO A 103 2.12 0.39 -8.02
N ALA A 104 1.92 -0.76 -8.68
CA ALA A 104 1.17 -0.83 -9.93
C ALA A 104 -0.29 -0.39 -9.77
N LEU A 105 -0.91 -0.71 -8.64
CA LEU A 105 -2.30 -0.36 -8.36
C LEU A 105 -2.42 1.05 -7.78
N ASN A 106 -1.41 1.52 -7.04
CA ASN A 106 -1.34 2.91 -6.63
C ASN A 106 -1.33 3.84 -7.85
N HIS A 107 -0.54 3.50 -8.86
CA HIS A 107 -0.52 4.24 -10.14
C HIS A 107 -1.85 4.17 -10.87
N ALA A 108 -2.45 2.97 -11.03
CA ALA A 108 -3.55 2.74 -11.95
C ALA A 108 -4.95 2.97 -11.35
N TRP A 109 -5.19 2.51 -10.11
CA TRP A 109 -6.53 2.45 -9.53
C TRP A 109 -6.81 3.51 -8.46
N ILE A 110 -5.79 3.89 -7.70
CA ILE A 110 -6.01 4.75 -6.53
C ILE A 110 -6.39 6.18 -6.91
N PRO A 111 -5.76 6.86 -7.90
CA PRO A 111 -6.12 8.23 -8.24
C PRO A 111 -7.59 8.39 -8.66
N PRO A 112 -8.17 7.56 -9.57
CA PRO A 112 -9.59 7.67 -9.91
C PRO A 112 -10.53 7.30 -8.76
N VAL A 113 -10.12 6.39 -7.85
CA VAL A 113 -10.90 6.07 -6.64
C VAL A 113 -10.95 7.27 -5.70
N ILE A 114 -9.80 7.91 -5.43
CA ILE A 114 -9.72 9.12 -4.60
C ILE A 114 -10.54 10.25 -5.22
N ALA A 115 -10.42 10.49 -6.54
CA ALA A 115 -11.20 11.52 -7.21
C ALA A 115 -12.70 11.32 -7.05
N ARG A 116 -13.18 10.08 -7.14
CA ARG A 116 -14.59 9.73 -6.93
C ARG A 116 -15.03 9.96 -5.48
N LEU A 117 -14.17 9.59 -4.52
CA LEU A 117 -14.46 9.78 -3.09
C LEU A 117 -14.49 11.27 -2.73
N ALA A 118 -13.56 12.07 -3.23
CA ALA A 118 -13.53 13.51 -2.98
C ALA A 118 -14.80 14.23 -3.43
N LEU A 119 -15.43 13.77 -4.53
CA LEU A 119 -16.70 14.31 -5.01
C LEU A 119 -17.90 13.91 -4.15
N ARG A 120 -17.89 12.70 -3.57
CA ARG A 120 -19.04 12.15 -2.82
C ARG A 120 -18.92 12.37 -1.30
N HIS A 121 -17.70 12.39 -0.82
CA HIS A 121 -17.36 12.46 0.60
C HIS A 121 -16.21 13.46 0.80
N PRO A 122 -16.45 14.78 0.65
CA PRO A 122 -15.40 15.80 0.64
C PRO A 122 -14.66 15.95 1.98
N GLY A 123 -15.22 15.44 3.07
CA GLY A 123 -14.56 15.40 4.38
C GLY A 123 -13.76 14.13 4.67
N LEU A 124 -13.73 13.15 3.73
CA LEU A 124 -12.98 11.91 3.91
C LEU A 124 -11.51 12.11 3.56
N VAL A 125 -10.62 11.83 4.51
CA VAL A 125 -9.16 11.83 4.29
C VAL A 125 -8.71 10.40 4.01
N VAL A 126 -8.13 10.16 2.82
CA VAL A 126 -7.57 8.88 2.44
C VAL A 126 -6.05 8.99 2.45
N LEU A 127 -5.39 8.22 3.32
CA LEU A 127 -3.94 8.10 3.37
C LEU A 127 -3.53 6.80 2.67
N VAL A 128 -2.65 6.92 1.70
CA VAL A 128 -2.21 5.81 0.88
C VAL A 128 -0.74 5.53 1.11
N HIS A 129 -0.43 4.28 1.43
CA HIS A 129 0.92 3.81 1.71
C HIS A 129 1.33 2.76 0.70
N GLU A 130 2.33 3.10 -0.11
CA GLU A 130 2.87 2.18 -1.09
C GLU A 130 3.83 1.18 -0.44
N ARG A 131 3.52 -0.11 -0.55
CA ARG A 131 4.29 -1.21 0.06
C ARG A 131 4.23 -2.47 -0.81
N PRO A 132 5.20 -3.40 -0.69
CA PRO A 132 5.06 -4.76 -1.24
C PRO A 132 3.86 -5.52 -0.63
N THR A 133 3.24 -6.44 -1.38
CA THR A 133 2.01 -7.16 -0.97
C THR A 133 2.08 -7.74 0.44
N ARG A 134 3.18 -8.42 0.78
CA ARG A 134 3.33 -9.01 2.12
C ARG A 134 3.37 -7.98 3.25
N ALA A 135 3.87 -6.78 2.98
CA ALA A 135 3.85 -5.70 3.96
C ALA A 135 2.45 -5.09 4.06
N VAL A 136 1.73 -4.96 2.93
CA VAL A 136 0.31 -4.57 2.91
C VAL A 136 -0.53 -5.53 3.74
N GLU A 137 -0.41 -6.84 3.52
CA GLU A 137 -1.16 -7.86 4.28
C GLU A 137 -0.87 -7.81 5.77
N ARG A 138 0.42 -7.75 6.14
CA ARG A 138 0.79 -7.62 7.56
C ARG A 138 0.25 -6.33 8.16
N GLY A 139 0.30 -5.21 7.44
CA GLY A 139 -0.27 -3.94 7.89
C GLY A 139 -1.77 -4.05 8.14
N VAL A 140 -2.52 -4.74 7.27
CA VAL A 140 -3.95 -5.02 7.50
C VAL A 140 -4.15 -5.93 8.71
N GLU A 141 -3.40 -7.02 8.83
CA GLU A 141 -3.49 -7.93 9.98
C GLU A 141 -3.20 -7.23 11.31
N GLN A 142 -2.21 -6.35 11.32
CA GLN A 142 -1.80 -5.57 12.48
C GLN A 142 -2.69 -4.34 12.73
N GLY A 143 -3.58 -3.97 11.78
CA GLY A 143 -4.43 -2.79 11.85
C GLY A 143 -3.69 -1.47 11.62
N GLU A 144 -2.54 -1.51 10.95
CA GLU A 144 -1.88 -0.33 10.40
C GLU A 144 -2.70 0.23 9.23
N PHE A 145 -3.19 -0.66 8.37
CA PHE A 145 -4.11 -0.35 7.28
C PHE A 145 -5.47 -0.96 7.54
N GLU A 146 -6.52 -0.25 7.23
CA GLU A 146 -7.87 -0.78 7.27
C GLU A 146 -8.19 -1.59 6.02
N ILE A 147 -7.63 -1.16 4.88
CA ILE A 147 -7.72 -1.83 3.59
C ILE A 147 -6.33 -2.04 3.01
N GLY A 148 -6.11 -3.21 2.44
CA GLY A 148 -4.96 -3.51 1.60
C GLY A 148 -5.38 -3.80 0.17
N VAL A 149 -4.59 -3.35 -0.82
CA VAL A 149 -4.81 -3.65 -2.24
C VAL A 149 -3.49 -4.15 -2.84
N GLY A 150 -3.48 -5.37 -3.36
CA GLY A 150 -2.23 -5.98 -3.84
C GLY A 150 -2.44 -7.25 -4.65
N LEU A 151 -1.34 -7.98 -4.91
CA LEU A 151 -1.44 -9.28 -5.55
C LEU A 151 -2.17 -10.25 -4.61
N GLN A 152 -3.07 -11.05 -5.20
CA GLN A 152 -3.82 -12.02 -4.41
C GLN A 152 -2.86 -13.06 -3.82
N SER A 153 -2.95 -13.26 -2.53
CA SER A 153 -2.23 -14.26 -1.77
C SER A 153 -3.20 -15.25 -1.10
N ARG A 154 -2.66 -16.17 -0.34
CA ARG A 154 -3.49 -17.07 0.47
C ARG A 154 -3.99 -16.30 1.71
N PRO A 155 -5.30 -16.30 1.97
CA PRO A 155 -5.85 -15.63 3.14
C PRO A 155 -5.27 -16.22 4.43
N THR A 156 -5.08 -15.39 5.44
CA THR A 156 -4.75 -15.79 6.81
C THR A 156 -6.04 -15.88 7.62
N PRO A 157 -6.03 -16.50 8.81
CA PRO A 157 -7.24 -16.53 9.66
C PRO A 157 -7.79 -15.16 10.04
N ARG A 158 -6.94 -14.10 9.98
CA ARG A 158 -7.27 -12.74 10.39
C ARG A 158 -7.50 -11.77 9.23
N VAL A 159 -7.16 -12.19 8.01
CA VAL A 159 -7.26 -11.34 6.81
C VAL A 159 -8.03 -12.09 5.74
N GLN A 160 -9.11 -11.47 5.26
CA GLN A 160 -9.83 -11.93 4.08
C GLN A 160 -9.21 -11.36 2.83
N ALA A 161 -9.16 -12.14 1.77
CA ALA A 161 -8.71 -11.72 0.45
C ALA A 161 -9.83 -11.94 -0.57
N GLU A 162 -10.31 -10.85 -1.16
CA GLU A 162 -11.30 -10.89 -2.24
C GLU A 162 -10.60 -10.61 -3.57
N LEU A 163 -10.80 -11.46 -4.58
CA LEU A 163 -10.29 -11.23 -5.92
C LEU A 163 -11.02 -10.05 -6.57
N LEU A 164 -10.29 -9.05 -7.01
CA LEU A 164 -10.84 -7.93 -7.77
C LEU A 164 -10.71 -8.15 -9.28
N ARG A 165 -9.50 -8.45 -9.77
CA ARG A 165 -9.25 -8.55 -11.21
C ARG A 165 -8.02 -9.40 -11.51
N GLU A 166 -8.07 -10.17 -12.62
CA GLU A 166 -6.91 -10.82 -13.20
C GLU A 166 -6.35 -9.99 -14.35
N GLU A 167 -5.07 -9.64 -14.28
CA GLU A 167 -4.39 -8.79 -15.25
C GLU A 167 -3.31 -9.56 -16.01
N PRO A 168 -3.29 -9.46 -17.34
CA PRO A 168 -2.15 -9.93 -18.12
C PRO A 168 -0.96 -8.98 -17.91
N LEU A 169 0.25 -9.53 -17.85
CA LEU A 169 1.46 -8.75 -17.98
C LEU A 169 1.67 -8.35 -19.43
N ALA A 170 2.32 -7.22 -19.65
CA ALA A 170 2.70 -6.72 -20.96
C ALA A 170 4.12 -6.14 -20.91
N LEU A 171 4.79 -6.14 -22.05
CA LEU A 171 6.03 -5.41 -22.26
C LEU A 171 5.67 -3.95 -22.52
N VAL A 172 6.17 -3.05 -21.70
CA VAL A 172 5.96 -1.59 -21.81
C VAL A 172 7.23 -0.97 -22.36
N LEU A 173 7.11 -0.21 -23.44
CA LEU A 173 8.22 0.37 -24.18
C LEU A 173 7.78 1.62 -24.94
N PRO A 174 8.71 2.49 -25.44
CA PRO A 174 8.36 3.63 -26.27
C PRO A 174 7.70 3.21 -27.61
N GLU A 175 6.82 4.07 -28.13
CA GLU A 175 6.15 3.86 -29.43
C GLU A 175 7.13 3.69 -30.59
N GLU A 176 8.33 4.30 -30.51
CA GLU A 176 9.39 4.22 -31.53
C GLU A 176 10.23 2.94 -31.43
N HIS A 177 10.05 2.14 -30.39
CA HIS A 177 10.81 0.91 -30.20
C HIS A 177 10.45 -0.14 -31.26
N ALA A 178 11.44 -0.89 -31.77
CA ALA A 178 11.23 -1.88 -32.84
C ALA A 178 10.14 -2.94 -32.53
N LEU A 179 9.90 -3.23 -31.25
CA LEU A 179 8.86 -4.16 -30.81
C LEU A 179 7.49 -3.52 -30.61
N ALA A 180 7.37 -2.19 -30.68
CA ALA A 180 6.12 -1.48 -30.40
C ALA A 180 4.95 -1.89 -31.31
N HIS A 181 5.26 -2.21 -32.57
CA HIS A 181 4.28 -2.60 -33.58
C HIS A 181 3.99 -4.10 -33.63
N ARG A 182 4.61 -4.89 -32.77
CA ARG A 182 4.32 -6.33 -32.66
C ARG A 182 2.93 -6.57 -32.10
N ARG A 183 2.21 -7.54 -32.64
CA ARG A 183 0.91 -7.97 -32.10
C ARG A 183 1.07 -8.65 -30.74
N THR A 184 2.17 -9.37 -30.54
CA THR A 184 2.51 -10.08 -29.30
C THR A 184 4.02 -10.19 -29.16
N ILE A 185 4.47 -10.25 -27.90
CA ILE A 185 5.87 -10.52 -27.53
C ILE A 185 6.02 -12.01 -27.26
N GLU A 186 7.04 -12.60 -27.85
CA GLU A 186 7.45 -13.99 -27.61
C GLU A 186 8.66 -14.04 -26.69
N ALA A 187 8.90 -15.22 -26.09
CA ALA A 187 10.01 -15.42 -25.16
C ALA A 187 11.39 -15.04 -25.78
N ARG A 188 11.59 -15.36 -27.06
CA ARG A 188 12.82 -15.01 -27.78
C ARG A 188 13.06 -13.51 -27.93
N ASP A 189 11.98 -12.71 -28.00
CA ASP A 189 12.08 -11.26 -28.13
C ASP A 189 12.65 -10.62 -26.84
N LEU A 190 12.56 -11.32 -25.70
CA LEU A 190 13.05 -10.86 -24.41
C LEU A 190 14.52 -11.17 -24.15
N ALA A 191 15.10 -12.11 -24.88
CA ALA A 191 16.43 -12.66 -24.57
C ALA A 191 17.55 -11.61 -24.63
N GLU A 192 17.44 -10.63 -25.52
CA GLU A 192 18.44 -9.59 -25.75
C GLU A 192 18.06 -8.23 -25.14
N LEU A 193 16.90 -8.15 -24.48
CA LEU A 193 16.46 -6.89 -23.91
C LEU A 193 17.16 -6.55 -22.59
N GLU A 194 17.47 -5.27 -22.44
CA GLU A 194 17.87 -4.67 -21.19
C GLU A 194 16.63 -4.12 -20.48
N LEU A 195 16.24 -4.71 -19.36
CA LEU A 195 15.00 -4.38 -18.67
C LEU A 195 15.23 -3.51 -17.45
N VAL A 196 14.26 -2.62 -17.19
CA VAL A 196 14.11 -1.89 -15.93
C VAL A 196 12.91 -2.47 -15.19
N LEU A 197 13.09 -2.98 -13.99
CA LEU A 197 12.06 -3.72 -13.26
C LEU A 197 11.88 -3.19 -11.83
N LEU A 198 10.85 -3.68 -11.14
CA LEU A 198 10.72 -3.54 -9.69
C LEU A 198 11.80 -4.37 -8.98
N PRO A 199 12.23 -4.00 -7.76
CA PRO A 199 13.12 -4.81 -6.94
C PRO A 199 12.55 -6.20 -6.60
N GLU A 200 13.41 -7.18 -6.33
CA GLU A 200 13.04 -8.56 -6.00
C GLU A 200 12.15 -8.69 -4.75
N SER A 201 12.13 -7.69 -3.88
CA SER A 201 11.26 -7.65 -2.71
C SER A 201 9.77 -7.59 -3.06
N TYR A 202 9.42 -7.21 -4.30
CA TYR A 202 8.05 -7.11 -4.77
C TYR A 202 7.54 -8.42 -5.37
N ASP A 203 6.29 -8.80 -5.01
CA ASP A 203 5.66 -10.03 -5.50
C ASP A 203 5.44 -10.01 -7.02
N LEU A 204 5.18 -8.84 -7.62
CA LEU A 204 5.09 -8.68 -9.06
C LEU A 204 6.42 -9.05 -9.75
N ARG A 205 7.56 -8.61 -9.20
CA ARG A 205 8.87 -8.99 -9.73
C ARG A 205 9.08 -10.50 -9.63
N ARG A 206 8.76 -11.12 -8.51
CA ARG A 206 8.85 -12.58 -8.37
C ARG A 206 7.97 -13.34 -9.37
N ALA A 207 6.77 -12.81 -9.68
CA ALA A 207 5.90 -13.40 -10.71
C ALA A 207 6.53 -13.30 -12.10
N ILE A 208 7.20 -12.18 -12.42
CA ILE A 208 7.95 -11.98 -13.68
C ILE A 208 9.13 -12.94 -13.74
N ASP A 209 9.94 -13.04 -12.67
CA ASP A 209 11.11 -13.92 -12.61
C ASP A 209 10.69 -15.40 -12.73
N ALA A 210 9.59 -15.81 -12.12
CA ALA A 210 9.03 -17.15 -12.30
C ALA A 210 8.62 -17.43 -13.75
N ALA A 211 8.07 -16.44 -14.45
CA ALA A 211 7.75 -16.55 -15.89
C ALA A 211 9.02 -16.68 -16.73
N PHE A 212 10.07 -15.90 -16.43
CA PHE A 212 11.38 -16.05 -17.08
C PHE A 212 11.98 -17.42 -16.86
N ALA A 213 11.99 -17.90 -15.61
CA ALA A 213 12.53 -19.22 -15.28
C ALA A 213 11.76 -20.34 -16.02
N SER A 214 10.44 -20.27 -16.10
CA SER A 214 9.61 -21.24 -16.83
C SER A 214 9.89 -21.25 -18.33
N ALA A 215 10.24 -20.09 -18.90
CA ALA A 215 10.63 -19.92 -20.29
C ALA A 215 12.13 -20.14 -20.54
N ARG A 216 12.94 -20.47 -19.49
CA ARG A 216 14.39 -20.60 -19.52
C ARG A 216 15.10 -19.35 -20.05
N LEU A 217 14.56 -18.18 -19.73
CA LEU A 217 15.12 -16.88 -20.07
C LEU A 217 15.93 -16.30 -18.92
N ARG A 218 16.96 -15.53 -19.26
CA ARG A 218 17.75 -14.73 -18.32
C ARG A 218 17.97 -13.33 -18.92
N PRO A 219 16.93 -12.48 -18.91
CA PRO A 219 17.08 -11.14 -19.44
C PRO A 219 18.05 -10.33 -18.59
N ARG A 220 18.69 -9.33 -19.22
CA ARG A 220 19.58 -8.42 -18.53
C ARG A 220 18.79 -7.34 -17.82
N ILE A 221 18.87 -7.29 -16.50
CA ILE A 221 18.25 -6.23 -15.69
C ILE A 221 19.29 -5.13 -15.49
N VAL A 222 18.99 -3.93 -15.94
CA VAL A 222 19.92 -2.78 -15.92
C VAL A 222 19.49 -1.67 -14.96
N GLY A 223 18.30 -1.80 -14.34
CA GLY A 223 17.82 -0.88 -13.32
C GLY A 223 16.70 -1.49 -12.51
N GLU A 224 16.67 -1.16 -11.23
CA GLU A 224 15.61 -1.52 -10.30
C GLU A 224 15.08 -0.27 -9.62
N LEU A 225 13.77 -0.05 -9.72
CA LEU A 225 13.08 1.12 -9.16
C LEU A 225 11.81 0.64 -8.48
N ASP A 226 11.50 1.17 -7.31
CA ASP A 226 10.36 0.77 -6.48
C ASP A 226 9.06 1.53 -6.79
N ALA A 227 9.12 2.61 -7.59
CA ALA A 227 7.97 3.40 -8.02
C ALA A 227 7.67 3.21 -9.51
N VAL A 228 6.42 2.90 -9.86
CA VAL A 228 6.00 2.68 -11.25
C VAL A 228 6.18 3.92 -12.11
N ASP A 229 5.89 5.13 -11.58
CA ASP A 229 6.11 6.38 -12.31
C ASP A 229 7.59 6.60 -12.68
N ALA A 230 8.50 6.25 -11.77
CA ALA A 230 9.94 6.31 -12.04
C ALA A 230 10.36 5.30 -13.11
N ILE A 231 9.81 4.08 -13.06
CA ILE A 231 10.04 3.06 -14.09
C ILE A 231 9.58 3.58 -15.46
N LEU A 232 8.32 4.06 -15.57
CA LEU A 232 7.76 4.53 -16.84
C LEU A 232 8.56 5.71 -17.41
N ARG A 233 8.99 6.65 -16.57
CA ARG A 233 9.86 7.76 -17.00
C ARG A 233 11.23 7.26 -17.48
N THR A 234 11.81 6.28 -16.79
CA THR A 234 13.08 5.68 -17.20
C THR A 234 12.95 4.97 -18.54
N VAL A 235 11.86 4.23 -18.76
CA VAL A 235 11.55 3.60 -20.04
C VAL A 235 11.48 4.64 -21.15
N ALA A 236 10.73 5.74 -20.95
CA ALA A 236 10.58 6.80 -21.93
C ALA A 236 11.90 7.50 -22.26
N LEU A 237 12.78 7.71 -21.27
CA LEU A 237 14.06 8.40 -21.43
C LEU A 237 15.15 7.54 -22.04
N THR A 238 15.13 6.23 -21.76
CA THR A 238 16.25 5.34 -22.12
C THR A 238 15.94 4.36 -23.25
N GLY A 239 14.67 4.21 -23.61
CA GLY A 239 14.21 3.18 -24.53
C GLY A 239 14.24 1.76 -23.96
N ARG A 240 14.69 1.56 -22.70
CA ARG A 240 14.80 0.24 -22.07
C ARG A 240 13.44 -0.20 -21.55
N PRO A 241 12.90 -1.33 -22.04
CA PRO A 241 11.56 -1.79 -21.70
C PRO A 241 11.41 -2.20 -20.22
N THR A 242 10.14 -2.27 -19.79
CA THR A 242 9.74 -2.87 -18.51
C THR A 242 8.61 -3.87 -18.73
N ILE A 243 8.33 -4.68 -17.71
CA ILE A 243 7.18 -5.60 -17.68
C ILE A 243 6.28 -5.20 -16.54
N LEU A 244 5.04 -4.81 -16.87
CA LEU A 244 4.04 -4.37 -15.91
C LEU A 244 2.67 -4.97 -16.24
N PRO A 245 1.72 -5.00 -15.29
CA PRO A 245 0.34 -5.31 -15.58
C PRO A 245 -0.24 -4.30 -16.57
N ARG A 246 -1.00 -4.77 -17.55
CA ARG A 246 -1.56 -3.93 -18.60
C ARG A 246 -2.37 -2.73 -18.07
N VAL A 247 -3.01 -2.89 -16.92
CA VAL A 247 -3.79 -1.84 -16.27
C VAL A 247 -3.00 -0.54 -16.03
N VAL A 248 -1.67 -0.62 -15.90
CA VAL A 248 -0.80 0.56 -15.69
C VAL A 248 -0.86 1.57 -16.84
N LEU A 249 -1.19 1.11 -18.05
CA LEU A 249 -1.35 1.97 -19.23
C LEU A 249 -2.83 2.12 -19.67
N GLU A 250 -3.80 1.70 -18.84
CA GLU A 250 -5.22 1.96 -19.12
C GLU A 250 -5.50 3.47 -19.02
N GLY A 251 -6.23 3.99 -20.02
CA GLY A 251 -6.48 5.41 -20.16
C GLY A 251 -5.55 6.06 -21.19
N ARG A 252 -5.01 7.24 -20.88
CA ARG A 252 -3.98 7.86 -21.73
C ARG A 252 -2.61 7.37 -21.26
N PRO A 253 -1.87 6.61 -22.10
CA PRO A 253 -0.51 6.24 -21.75
C PRO A 253 0.33 7.53 -21.58
N PRO A 254 0.99 7.72 -20.44
CA PRO A 254 1.90 8.83 -20.30
C PRO A 254 3.14 8.60 -21.16
N LEU A 255 3.71 9.66 -21.74
CA LEU A 255 5.07 9.69 -22.25
C LEU A 255 5.33 8.90 -23.56
N GLY A 256 4.34 8.71 -24.45
CA GLY A 256 4.58 7.98 -25.71
C GLY A 256 4.96 6.51 -25.49
N LEU A 257 4.41 5.88 -24.46
CA LEU A 257 4.64 4.47 -24.15
C LEU A 257 3.48 3.60 -24.63
N VAL A 258 3.77 2.40 -25.07
CA VAL A 258 2.80 1.37 -25.44
C VAL A 258 3.01 0.09 -24.63
N ALA A 259 1.92 -0.65 -24.43
CA ALA A 259 1.94 -1.97 -23.82
C ALA A 259 1.72 -3.03 -24.89
N VAL A 260 2.74 -3.81 -25.22
CA VAL A 260 2.64 -4.93 -26.16
C VAL A 260 2.37 -6.20 -25.37
N PRO A 261 1.24 -6.90 -25.61
CA PRO A 261 0.88 -8.09 -24.86
C PRO A 261 1.82 -9.26 -25.17
N PHE A 262 1.99 -10.16 -24.21
CA PHE A 262 2.61 -11.46 -24.47
C PHE A 262 1.62 -12.37 -25.23
N GLY A 263 2.15 -13.38 -25.94
CA GLY A 263 1.36 -14.34 -26.70
C GLY A 263 0.36 -15.16 -25.85
N ALA A 264 -0.19 -16.23 -26.42
CA ALA A 264 -1.29 -17.01 -25.81
C ALA A 264 -1.05 -17.53 -24.38
N LYS A 265 0.21 -17.67 -23.98
CA LYS A 265 0.64 -18.07 -22.63
C LYS A 265 1.11 -16.87 -21.78
N ALA A 266 0.55 -15.69 -22.03
CA ALA A 266 0.88 -14.49 -21.28
C ALA A 266 0.83 -14.74 -19.77
N PRO A 267 1.88 -14.39 -19.01
CA PRO A 267 1.83 -14.47 -17.56
C PRO A 267 0.76 -13.50 -17.06
N ARG A 268 -0.01 -13.94 -16.06
CA ARG A 268 -1.09 -13.16 -15.47
C ARG A 268 -0.85 -13.02 -13.98
N VAL A 269 -1.31 -11.94 -13.43
CA VAL A 269 -1.34 -11.69 -12.00
C VAL A 269 -2.78 -11.42 -11.56
N SER A 270 -3.12 -11.89 -10.37
CA SER A 270 -4.43 -11.67 -9.77
C SER A 270 -4.28 -10.59 -8.71
N PHE A 271 -5.09 -9.55 -8.78
CA PHE A 271 -5.15 -8.50 -7.78
C PHE A 271 -6.38 -8.67 -6.90
N GLY A 272 -6.19 -8.44 -5.62
CA GLY A 272 -7.24 -8.54 -4.63
C GLY A 272 -7.23 -7.38 -3.64
N VAL A 273 -8.29 -7.33 -2.85
CA VAL A 273 -8.40 -6.47 -1.69
C VAL A 273 -8.33 -7.30 -0.43
N PHE A 274 -7.62 -6.78 0.56
CA PHE A 274 -7.42 -7.40 1.87
C PHE A 274 -8.15 -6.57 2.92
N THR A 275 -8.93 -7.23 3.76
CA THR A 275 -9.59 -6.64 4.92
C THR A 275 -9.44 -7.57 6.12
N ARG A 276 -9.54 -7.05 7.33
CA ARG A 276 -9.61 -7.93 8.51
C ARG A 276 -10.94 -8.69 8.52
N THR A 277 -10.91 -9.90 9.08
CA THR A 277 -12.13 -10.67 9.34
C THR A 277 -12.99 -10.00 10.41
N GLU A 278 -12.33 -9.38 11.40
CA GLU A 278 -12.94 -8.62 12.49
C GLU A 278 -12.02 -7.47 12.91
N PRO A 279 -12.57 -6.30 13.29
CA PRO A 279 -13.98 -5.88 13.15
C PRO A 279 -14.40 -5.66 11.70
N ALA A 280 -15.70 -5.48 11.46
CA ALA A 280 -16.22 -5.07 10.15
C ALA A 280 -15.59 -3.76 9.70
N PRO A 281 -15.44 -3.52 8.38
CA PRO A 281 -14.89 -2.27 7.85
C PRO A 281 -15.69 -1.05 8.33
N SER A 282 -14.98 0.04 8.65
CA SER A 282 -15.61 1.31 9.00
C SER A 282 -16.46 1.88 7.85
N PRO A 283 -17.36 2.84 8.08
CA PRO A 283 -18.08 3.52 7.01
C PRO A 283 -17.15 4.13 5.95
N ALA A 284 -15.98 4.66 6.34
CA ALA A 284 -14.95 5.20 5.45
C ALA A 284 -14.34 4.09 4.57
N ALA A 285 -14.00 2.95 5.18
CA ALA A 285 -13.50 1.78 4.46
C ALA A 285 -14.56 1.19 3.51
N ALA A 286 -15.81 1.11 3.94
CA ALA A 286 -16.92 0.65 3.10
C ALA A 286 -17.10 1.55 1.86
N ALA A 287 -17.04 2.88 2.03
CA ALA A 287 -17.09 3.83 0.93
C ALA A 287 -15.90 3.68 -0.04
N PHE A 288 -14.70 3.50 0.49
CA PHE A 288 -13.50 3.24 -0.33
C PHE A 288 -13.64 1.93 -1.11
N LEU A 289 -14.05 0.83 -0.47
CA LEU A 289 -14.27 -0.45 -1.13
C LEU A 289 -15.32 -0.37 -2.23
N ALA A 290 -16.42 0.34 -2.00
CA ALA A 290 -17.46 0.56 -2.99
C ALA A 290 -16.92 1.36 -4.21
N ALA A 291 -16.13 2.41 -3.97
CA ALA A 291 -15.51 3.20 -5.03
C ALA A 291 -14.47 2.38 -5.82
N LEU A 292 -13.66 1.57 -5.13
CA LEU A 292 -12.66 0.69 -5.74
C LEU A 292 -13.33 -0.37 -6.62
N ARG A 293 -14.35 -1.08 -6.12
CA ARG A 293 -15.10 -2.09 -6.89
C ARG A 293 -15.77 -1.48 -8.11
N ALA A 294 -16.35 -0.30 -7.96
CA ALA A 294 -16.98 0.41 -9.07
C ALA A 294 -15.99 0.89 -10.14
N HIS A 295 -14.72 1.14 -9.77
CA HIS A 295 -13.66 1.49 -10.72
C HIS A 295 -13.11 0.26 -11.44
N VAL A 296 -12.81 -0.81 -10.68
CA VAL A 296 -12.17 -2.03 -11.22
C VAL A 296 -13.15 -2.86 -12.06
N GLY A 297 -14.45 -2.72 -11.83
CA GLY A 297 -15.51 -3.57 -12.40
C GLY A 297 -15.69 -4.89 -11.61
N SER A 298 -16.78 -5.61 -11.89
CA SER A 298 -17.02 -6.90 -11.25
C SER A 298 -15.98 -7.93 -11.69
N PRO A 299 -15.46 -8.78 -10.78
CA PRO A 299 -14.52 -9.83 -11.14
C PRO A 299 -15.15 -10.76 -12.19
N PRO A 300 -14.35 -11.27 -13.14
CA PRO A 300 -14.86 -12.21 -14.14
C PRO A 300 -15.41 -13.45 -13.43
N ASP A 301 -16.66 -13.77 -13.72
CA ASP A 301 -17.39 -14.91 -13.13
C ASP A 301 -16.63 -16.22 -13.35
N ARG A 302 -16.06 -16.80 -12.29
CA ARG A 302 -15.31 -18.07 -12.34
C ARG A 302 -16.12 -19.24 -12.89
N LYS A 303 -17.45 -19.17 -12.83
CA LYS A 303 -18.36 -20.23 -13.30
C LYS A 303 -18.47 -20.32 -14.82
N ARG A 304 -18.12 -19.26 -15.58
CA ARG A 304 -18.19 -19.29 -17.05
C ARG A 304 -16.94 -19.88 -17.74
N ARG A 305 -15.83 -20.12 -17.02
CA ARG A 305 -14.61 -20.71 -17.60
C ARG A 305 -14.55 -22.24 -17.54
N ALA A 306 -15.39 -22.89 -16.78
CA ALA A 306 -15.46 -24.36 -16.70
C ALA A 306 -16.36 -24.97 -17.77
N ALA A 307 -16.97 -24.14 -18.64
CA ALA A 307 -17.93 -24.57 -19.68
C ALA A 307 -17.52 -24.20 -21.12
N ARG A 308 -16.19 -23.96 -21.35
CA ARG A 308 -15.67 -23.86 -22.73
C ARG A 308 -14.41 -24.68 -22.90
#